data_630649b8a6e86268a64b31ff08149e05
#
_entry.id   630649b8a6e86268a64b31ff08149e05
#
_cell.length_a   1.000
_cell.length_b   1.000
_cell.length_c   1.000
_cell.angle_alpha   90.00
_cell.angle_beta   90.00
_cell.angle_gamma   90.00
#
_symmetry.space_group_name_H-M   'P 1'
#
loop_
_entity.id
_entity.type
_entity.pdbx_description
1 polymer ?
#
loop_
_entity_poly.entity_id
_entity_poly.type
_entity_poly.pdbx_seq_one_letter_code
_entity_poly.pdbx_strand_id
1 'polypeptide(L)'
;MPRKPALSNNPDWLRAARTAVDDFVAELQAGIDSGDAETYNAHFADDVAWGSPYGATLVGYDTVHSIHARMFAQPPAVTGPSSRYETVHVMAPGPDVAIAHVRRVALDVDGEPIGIDNKSMFSEMALYVLVRRNDQWWLAAGQNTPIRPKP
;
A
#
# COMPACT_ATOMS: atom_id res chain seq x y z
N MET A 1 35.45 -4.80 -13.55
CA MET A 1 34.28 -4.46 -12.68
C MET A 1 33.35 -5.66 -12.60
N PRO A 2 33.00 -6.12 -11.41
CA PRO A 2 32.00 -7.17 -11.28
C PRO A 2 30.65 -6.67 -11.83
N ARG A 3 29.95 -7.56 -12.54
CA ARG A 3 28.61 -7.26 -13.05
C ARG A 3 27.65 -7.08 -11.89
N LYS A 4 26.80 -6.07 -11.93
CA LYS A 4 25.75 -5.87 -10.93
C LYS A 4 24.79 -7.07 -10.94
N PRO A 5 24.44 -7.66 -9.79
CA PRO A 5 23.55 -8.80 -9.76
C PRO A 5 22.09 -8.39 -10.05
N ALA A 6 21.33 -9.28 -10.69
CA ALA A 6 19.88 -9.20 -10.71
C ALA A 6 19.36 -9.87 -9.43
N LEU A 7 18.57 -9.16 -8.63
CA LEU A 7 18.10 -9.65 -7.33
C LEU A 7 16.74 -10.34 -7.39
N SER A 8 15.97 -10.13 -8.45
CA SER A 8 14.61 -10.66 -8.59
C SER A 8 14.47 -11.43 -9.90
N ASN A 9 15.16 -12.55 -9.98
CA ASN A 9 15.21 -13.38 -11.18
C ASN A 9 14.77 -14.84 -10.95
N ASN A 10 14.28 -15.18 -9.76
CA ASN A 10 13.73 -16.50 -9.48
C ASN A 10 12.22 -16.50 -9.78
N PRO A 11 11.75 -17.28 -10.79
CA PRO A 11 10.36 -17.24 -11.21
C PRO A 11 9.38 -17.76 -10.15
N ASP A 12 9.79 -18.70 -9.30
CA ASP A 12 8.93 -19.23 -8.24
C ASP A 12 8.74 -18.22 -7.11
N TRP A 13 9.83 -17.56 -6.70
CA TRP A 13 9.75 -16.47 -5.72
C TRP A 13 8.89 -15.33 -6.22
N LEU A 14 9.08 -14.95 -7.47
CA LEU A 14 8.33 -13.84 -8.08
C LEU A 14 6.84 -14.18 -8.19
N ARG A 15 6.49 -15.41 -8.53
CA ARG A 15 5.09 -15.85 -8.59
C ARG A 15 4.43 -15.78 -7.21
N ALA A 16 5.09 -16.29 -6.16
CA ALA A 16 4.60 -16.23 -4.79
C ALA A 16 4.47 -14.78 -4.30
N ALA A 17 5.44 -13.93 -4.62
CA ALA A 17 5.41 -12.53 -4.26
C ALA A 17 4.24 -11.79 -4.94
N ARG A 18 4.00 -12.04 -6.22
CA ARG A 18 2.87 -11.43 -6.95
C ARG A 18 1.53 -11.82 -6.35
N THR A 19 1.34 -13.09 -6.00
CA THR A 19 0.12 -13.55 -5.34
C THR A 19 -0.04 -12.84 -3.98
N ALA A 20 1.02 -12.78 -3.19
CA ALA A 20 0.99 -12.10 -1.89
C ALA A 20 0.63 -10.61 -2.01
N VAL A 21 1.21 -9.93 -2.99
CA VAL A 21 0.93 -8.51 -3.23
C VAL A 21 -0.51 -8.31 -3.70
N ASP A 22 -0.99 -9.14 -4.63
CA ASP A 22 -2.37 -9.03 -5.12
C ASP A 22 -3.39 -9.26 -4.00
N ASP A 23 -3.16 -10.25 -3.14
CA ASP A 23 -4.01 -10.50 -1.97
C ASP A 23 -3.99 -9.32 -0.99
N PHE A 24 -2.82 -8.78 -0.71
CA PHE A 24 -2.65 -7.62 0.16
C PHE A 24 -3.36 -6.38 -0.40
N VAL A 25 -3.20 -6.11 -1.68
CA VAL A 25 -3.85 -4.97 -2.36
C VAL A 25 -5.37 -5.13 -2.37
N ALA A 26 -5.88 -6.35 -2.58
CA ALA A 26 -7.32 -6.62 -2.50
C ALA A 26 -7.86 -6.34 -1.09
N GLU A 27 -7.09 -6.61 -0.06
CA GLU A 27 -7.45 -6.34 1.33
C GLU A 27 -7.47 -4.84 1.64
N LEU A 28 -6.48 -4.08 1.15
CA LEU A 28 -6.50 -2.62 1.24
C LEU A 28 -7.74 -2.04 0.55
N GLN A 29 -8.07 -2.54 -0.64
CA GLN A 29 -9.24 -2.11 -1.39
C GLN A 29 -10.54 -2.41 -0.62
N ALA A 30 -10.67 -3.62 -0.08
CA ALA A 30 -11.84 -3.99 0.71
C ALA A 30 -11.99 -3.12 1.96
N GLY A 31 -10.90 -2.83 2.65
CA GLY A 31 -10.89 -1.98 3.84
C GLY A 31 -11.32 -0.54 3.52
N ILE A 32 -10.81 0.03 2.45
CA ILE A 32 -11.20 1.38 2.02
C ILE A 32 -12.65 1.44 1.57
N ASP A 33 -13.11 0.45 0.80
CA ASP A 33 -14.49 0.42 0.28
C ASP A 33 -15.53 0.27 1.41
N SER A 34 -15.20 -0.48 2.44
CA SER A 34 -16.07 -0.68 3.61
C SER A 34 -15.88 0.33 4.73
N GLY A 35 -14.82 1.15 4.67
CA GLY A 35 -14.46 2.06 5.75
C GLY A 35 -14.02 1.33 7.02
N ASP A 36 -13.42 0.16 6.87
CA ASP A 36 -13.03 -0.72 7.98
C ASP A 36 -11.51 -0.79 8.13
N ALA A 37 -11.01 -0.13 9.18
CA ALA A 37 -9.58 -0.11 9.47
C ALA A 37 -9.03 -1.48 9.86
N GLU A 38 -9.82 -2.34 10.49
CA GLU A 38 -9.36 -3.70 10.84
C GLU A 38 -9.09 -4.52 9.59
N THR A 39 -9.99 -4.48 8.61
CA THR A 39 -9.77 -5.12 7.31
C THR A 39 -8.56 -4.52 6.60
N TYR A 40 -8.47 -3.18 6.58
CA TYR A 40 -7.38 -2.47 5.91
C TYR A 40 -6.00 -2.86 6.49
N ASN A 41 -5.90 -2.98 7.81
CA ASN A 41 -4.64 -3.24 8.52
C ASN A 41 -4.43 -4.72 8.89
N ALA A 42 -5.28 -5.63 8.45
CA ALA A 42 -5.30 -7.01 8.95
C ALA A 42 -3.97 -7.74 8.83
N HIS A 43 -3.17 -7.42 7.81
CA HIS A 43 -1.85 -8.02 7.59
C HIS A 43 -0.70 -7.02 7.76
N PHE A 44 -0.87 -5.99 8.57
CA PHE A 44 0.24 -5.15 9.02
C PHE A 44 0.95 -5.86 10.18
N ALA A 45 2.27 -5.92 10.12
CA ALA A 45 3.06 -6.51 11.21
C ALA A 45 2.93 -5.70 12.51
N ASP A 46 3.17 -6.35 13.64
CA ASP A 46 3.11 -5.71 14.96
C ASP A 46 4.08 -4.53 15.07
N ASP A 47 5.26 -4.65 14.46
CA ASP A 47 6.29 -3.63 14.43
C ASP A 47 6.38 -2.88 13.10
N VAL A 48 5.30 -2.82 12.35
CA VAL A 48 5.23 -2.16 11.04
C VAL A 48 5.80 -0.74 11.09
N ALA A 49 6.58 -0.37 10.08
CA ALA A 49 7.03 1.00 9.86
C ALA A 49 6.23 1.62 8.70
N TRP A 50 5.45 2.64 9.00
CA TRP A 50 4.54 3.27 8.05
C TRP A 50 4.96 4.72 7.79
N GLY A 51 5.32 5.03 6.55
CA GLY A 51 5.62 6.39 6.11
C GLY A 51 4.37 7.07 5.55
N SER A 52 3.96 8.17 6.18
CA SER A 52 2.84 8.96 5.71
C SER A 52 3.23 9.78 4.46
N PRO A 53 2.24 10.20 3.65
CA PRO A 53 2.52 11.06 2.50
C PRO A 53 2.99 12.47 2.90
N TYR A 54 2.96 12.79 4.19
CA TYR A 54 3.38 14.08 4.75
C TYR A 54 4.76 14.03 5.39
N GLY A 55 5.48 12.90 5.28
CA GLY A 55 6.85 12.76 5.77
C GLY A 55 6.98 12.23 7.20
N ALA A 56 5.88 11.87 7.87
CA ALA A 56 5.94 11.27 9.19
C ALA A 56 6.22 9.76 9.08
N THR A 57 7.02 9.24 10.00
CA THR A 57 7.21 7.81 10.17
C THR A 57 6.49 7.35 11.43
N LEU A 58 5.54 6.43 11.26
CA LEU A 58 4.77 5.83 12.35
C LEU A 58 5.27 4.41 12.56
N VAL A 59 5.57 4.04 13.78
CA VAL A 59 6.09 2.70 14.12
C VAL A 59 5.14 1.98 15.04
N GLY A 60 4.84 0.72 14.69
CA GLY A 60 4.01 -0.18 15.46
C GLY A 60 2.54 -0.20 14.99
N TYR A 61 1.97 -1.40 15.06
CA TYR A 61 0.59 -1.66 14.63
C TYR A 61 -0.41 -0.74 15.33
N ASP A 62 -0.34 -0.63 16.66
CA ASP A 62 -1.32 0.12 17.44
C ASP A 62 -1.36 1.60 17.05
N THR A 63 -0.19 2.20 16.80
CA THR A 63 -0.08 3.60 16.36
C THR A 63 -0.72 3.78 14.98
N VAL A 64 -0.36 2.93 14.02
CA VAL A 64 -0.87 3.02 12.64
C VAL A 64 -2.37 2.73 12.61
N HIS A 65 -2.81 1.69 13.30
CA HIS A 65 -4.22 1.30 13.36
C HIS A 65 -5.09 2.40 13.97
N SER A 66 -4.64 3.01 15.04
CA SER A 66 -5.34 4.13 15.70
C SER A 66 -5.58 5.31 14.75
N ILE A 67 -4.59 5.63 13.92
CA ILE A 67 -4.71 6.72 12.95
C ILE A 67 -5.68 6.33 11.82
N HIS A 68 -5.58 5.13 11.27
CA HIS A 68 -6.49 4.66 10.23
C HIS A 68 -7.93 4.56 10.74
N ALA A 69 -8.13 4.06 11.97
CA ALA A 69 -9.44 3.98 12.58
C ALA A 69 -10.11 5.37 12.69
N ARG A 70 -9.35 6.40 13.08
CA ARG A 70 -9.85 7.78 13.10
C ARG A 70 -10.17 8.31 11.71
N MET A 71 -9.32 8.03 10.73
CA MET A 71 -9.56 8.46 9.36
C MET A 71 -10.83 7.83 8.77
N PHE A 72 -11.04 6.54 9.01
CA PHE A 72 -12.20 5.81 8.49
C PHE A 72 -13.49 6.08 9.27
N ALA A 73 -13.39 6.59 10.50
CA ALA A 73 -14.56 7.01 11.29
C ALA A 73 -15.13 8.36 10.82
N GLN A 74 -14.41 9.12 10.01
CA GLN A 74 -14.88 10.39 9.43
C GLN A 74 -15.97 10.10 8.39
N PRO A 75 -17.07 10.87 8.36
CA PRO A 75 -18.06 10.73 7.29
C PRO A 75 -17.37 10.92 5.93
N PRO A 76 -17.71 10.08 4.93
CA PRO A 76 -17.16 10.30 3.61
C PRO A 76 -17.61 11.66 3.07
N ALA A 77 -16.67 12.42 2.53
CA ALA A 77 -16.98 13.72 1.91
C ALA A 77 -17.87 13.57 0.68
N VAL A 78 -17.86 12.39 0.06
CA VAL A 78 -18.63 12.05 -1.13
C VAL A 78 -19.12 10.60 -1.01
N THR A 79 -20.24 10.28 -1.67
CA THR A 79 -20.74 8.90 -1.79
C THR A 79 -20.08 8.21 -2.96
N GLY A 80 -19.75 6.93 -2.79
CA GLY A 80 -19.12 6.10 -3.82
C GLY A 80 -17.67 5.74 -3.50
N PRO A 81 -16.98 5.00 -4.38
CA PRO A 81 -15.60 4.59 -4.15
C PRO A 81 -14.69 5.81 -4.10
N SER A 82 -13.86 5.89 -3.05
CA SER A 82 -12.93 7.01 -2.82
C SER A 82 -11.58 6.81 -3.46
N SER A 83 -11.21 5.57 -3.73
CA SER A 83 -9.88 5.22 -4.26
C SER A 83 -9.91 3.87 -4.96
N ARG A 84 -8.96 3.68 -5.88
CA ARG A 84 -8.69 2.40 -6.54
C ARG A 84 -7.21 2.09 -6.40
N TYR A 85 -6.89 0.89 -5.92
CA TYR A 85 -5.52 0.40 -5.83
C TYR A 85 -5.12 -0.33 -7.10
N GLU A 86 -3.89 -0.10 -7.54
CA GLU A 86 -3.30 -0.72 -8.73
C GLU A 86 -1.88 -1.17 -8.40
N THR A 87 -1.57 -2.45 -8.61
CA THR A 87 -0.19 -2.94 -8.53
C THR A 87 0.58 -2.47 -9.75
N VAL A 88 1.69 -1.79 -9.55
CA VAL A 88 2.53 -1.23 -10.62
C VAL A 88 3.71 -2.13 -10.92
N HIS A 89 4.40 -2.61 -9.88
CA HIS A 89 5.59 -3.44 -10.04
C HIS A 89 5.80 -4.31 -8.79
N VAL A 90 6.26 -5.54 -9.00
CA VAL A 90 6.60 -6.48 -7.92
C VAL A 90 7.98 -7.06 -8.17
N MET A 91 8.78 -7.14 -7.12
CA MET A 91 10.03 -7.88 -7.14
C MET A 91 10.14 -8.80 -5.92
N ALA A 92 10.91 -9.87 -6.06
CA ALA A 92 11.16 -10.85 -5.01
C ALA A 92 12.66 -11.12 -4.89
N PRO A 93 13.37 -10.39 -4.01
CA PRO A 93 14.81 -10.59 -3.82
C PRO A 93 15.14 -11.83 -3.00
N GLY A 94 14.15 -12.52 -2.49
CA GLY A 94 14.24 -13.75 -1.72
C GLY A 94 12.90 -14.48 -1.68
N PRO A 95 12.86 -15.71 -1.14
CA PRO A 95 11.63 -16.51 -1.10
C PRO A 95 10.57 -15.97 -0.14
N ASP A 96 10.98 -15.14 0.83
CA ASP A 96 10.13 -14.67 1.91
C ASP A 96 9.96 -13.15 1.93
N VAL A 97 10.33 -12.46 0.83
CA VAL A 97 10.25 -11.01 0.71
C VAL A 97 9.64 -10.64 -0.62
N ALA A 98 8.63 -9.78 -0.57
CA ALA A 98 8.05 -9.12 -1.74
C ALA A 98 8.15 -7.61 -1.58
N ILE A 99 8.62 -6.94 -2.62
CA ILE A 99 8.70 -5.47 -2.68
C ILE A 99 7.81 -5.03 -3.84
N ALA A 100 6.90 -4.11 -3.56
CA ALA A 100 5.93 -3.68 -4.57
C ALA A 100 5.77 -2.16 -4.60
N HIS A 101 5.63 -1.64 -5.82
CA HIS A 101 5.05 -0.32 -6.02
C HIS A 101 3.56 -0.48 -6.29
N VAL A 102 2.74 0.21 -5.51
CA VAL A 102 1.28 0.17 -5.59
C VAL A 102 0.76 1.59 -5.65
N ARG A 103 -0.06 1.88 -6.65
CA ARG A 103 -0.69 3.19 -6.80
C ARG A 103 -2.08 3.17 -6.19
N ARG A 104 -2.38 4.18 -5.37
CA ARG A 104 -3.74 4.48 -4.96
C ARG A 104 -4.22 5.67 -5.77
N VAL A 105 -5.18 5.44 -6.64
CA VAL A 105 -5.79 6.49 -7.46
C VAL A 105 -6.98 7.06 -6.70
N ALA A 106 -6.92 8.36 -6.38
CA ALA A 106 -8.05 9.06 -5.77
C ALA A 106 -9.15 9.28 -6.81
N LEU A 107 -10.40 9.00 -6.43
CA LEU A 107 -11.56 9.06 -7.31
C LEU A 107 -12.54 10.13 -6.85
N ASP A 108 -13.23 10.76 -7.81
CA ASP A 108 -14.33 11.68 -7.54
C ASP A 108 -15.66 10.92 -7.35
N VAL A 109 -16.76 11.67 -7.20
CA VAL A 109 -18.10 11.09 -6.95
C VAL A 109 -18.59 10.19 -8.10
N ASP A 110 -18.09 10.42 -9.32
CA ASP A 110 -18.44 9.64 -10.51
C ASP A 110 -17.51 8.44 -10.73
N GLY A 111 -16.55 8.24 -9.82
CA GLY A 111 -15.55 7.17 -9.91
C GLY A 111 -14.42 7.45 -10.88
N GLU A 112 -14.25 8.71 -11.29
CA GLU A 112 -13.17 9.12 -12.19
C GLU A 112 -11.96 9.63 -11.42
N PRO A 113 -10.73 9.43 -11.94
CA PRO A 113 -9.52 9.90 -11.28
C PRO A 113 -9.52 11.42 -11.07
N ILE A 114 -9.15 11.83 -9.86
CA ILE A 114 -8.98 13.24 -9.51
C ILE A 114 -7.69 13.77 -10.15
N GLY A 115 -7.72 15.02 -10.60
CA GLY A 115 -6.57 15.66 -11.25
C GLY A 115 -5.34 15.73 -10.34
N ILE A 116 -4.16 15.60 -10.93
CA ILE A 116 -2.85 15.56 -10.26
C ILE A 116 -2.51 16.85 -9.50
N ASP A 117 -3.14 17.96 -9.86
CA ASP A 117 -2.94 19.27 -9.24
C ASP A 117 -3.88 19.55 -8.05
N ASN A 118 -4.83 18.64 -7.77
CA ASN A 118 -5.69 18.77 -6.60
C ASN A 118 -4.86 18.58 -5.31
N LYS A 119 -4.87 19.58 -4.42
CA LYS A 119 -4.05 19.57 -3.20
C LYS A 119 -4.73 18.92 -2.01
N SER A 120 -6.07 18.81 -2.03
CA SER A 120 -6.85 18.26 -0.92
C SER A 120 -7.05 16.76 -1.03
N MET A 121 -7.27 16.27 -2.26
CA MET A 121 -7.44 14.86 -2.56
C MET A 121 -6.42 14.50 -3.63
N PHE A 122 -5.54 13.57 -3.32
CA PHE A 122 -4.43 13.24 -4.21
C PHE A 122 -4.22 11.73 -4.28
N SER A 123 -3.72 11.29 -5.42
CA SER A 123 -3.25 9.93 -5.61
C SER A 123 -1.88 9.76 -4.98
N GLU A 124 -1.57 8.54 -4.59
CA GLU A 124 -0.31 8.19 -3.95
C GLU A 124 0.37 7.03 -4.66
N MET A 125 1.69 7.05 -4.64
CA MET A 125 2.50 5.89 -4.95
C MET A 125 3.06 5.35 -3.64
N ALA A 126 2.79 4.10 -3.33
CA ALA A 126 3.35 3.44 -2.16
C ALA A 126 4.45 2.47 -2.57
N LEU A 127 5.49 2.40 -1.73
CA LEU A 127 6.44 1.28 -1.73
C LEU A 127 6.10 0.41 -0.52
N TYR A 128 5.73 -0.84 -0.78
CA TYR A 128 5.42 -1.82 0.27
C TYR A 128 6.46 -2.94 0.30
N VAL A 129 6.84 -3.32 1.51
CA VAL A 129 7.69 -4.49 1.77
C VAL A 129 6.89 -5.50 2.56
N LEU A 130 6.59 -6.64 1.93
CA LEU A 130 5.92 -7.77 2.57
C LEU A 130 6.94 -8.83 2.93
N VAL A 131 6.79 -9.43 4.11
CA VAL A 131 7.66 -10.50 4.62
C VAL A 131 6.80 -11.69 5.01
N ARG A 132 7.20 -12.89 4.56
CA ARG A 132 6.53 -14.14 4.94
C ARG A 132 7.10 -14.69 6.23
N ARG A 133 6.19 -15.02 7.18
CA ARG A 133 6.47 -15.71 8.44
C ARG A 133 5.34 -16.70 8.71
N ASN A 134 5.68 -17.93 9.05
CA ASN A 134 4.69 -18.98 9.39
C ASN A 134 3.63 -19.12 8.29
N ASP A 135 4.06 -19.16 7.02
CA ASP A 135 3.22 -19.29 5.82
C ASP A 135 2.23 -18.14 5.60
N GLN A 136 2.40 -17.01 6.28
CA GLN A 136 1.61 -15.80 6.08
C GLN A 136 2.50 -14.62 5.68
N TRP A 137 1.93 -13.73 4.87
CA TRP A 137 2.61 -12.51 4.44
C TRP A 137 2.14 -11.32 5.26
N TRP A 138 3.10 -10.49 5.69
CA TRP A 138 2.87 -9.34 6.55
C TRP A 138 3.52 -8.09 5.97
N LEU A 139 2.84 -6.95 6.06
CA LEU A 139 3.47 -5.67 5.74
C LEU A 139 4.50 -5.33 6.83
N ALA A 140 5.77 -5.35 6.46
CA ALA A 140 6.87 -4.95 7.35
C ALA A 140 7.07 -3.42 7.31
N ALA A 141 6.99 -2.83 6.13
CA ALA A 141 7.17 -1.39 5.94
C ALA A 141 6.41 -0.90 4.72
N GLY A 142 5.96 0.34 4.78
CA GLY A 142 5.37 1.04 3.66
C GLY A 142 5.77 2.51 3.66
N GLN A 143 5.93 3.10 2.48
CA GLN A 143 6.15 4.53 2.32
C GLN A 143 5.19 5.06 1.27
N ASN A 144 4.35 6.01 1.67
CA ASN A 144 3.39 6.67 0.80
C ASN A 144 3.98 7.99 0.30
N THR A 145 3.86 8.23 -0.99
CA THR A 145 4.36 9.44 -1.63
C THR A 145 3.24 10.04 -2.49
N PRO A 146 2.86 11.30 -2.29
CA PRO A 146 1.83 11.92 -3.12
C PRO A 146 2.33 12.05 -4.56
N ILE A 147 1.45 11.75 -5.51
CA ILE A 147 1.72 11.94 -6.93
C ILE A 147 1.45 13.42 -7.25
N ARG A 148 2.49 14.13 -7.66
CA ARG A 148 2.43 15.57 -7.94
C ARG A 148 2.87 15.86 -9.36
N PRO A 149 2.46 17.01 -9.94
CA PRO A 149 2.98 17.45 -11.23
C PRO A 149 4.51 17.61 -11.16
N LYS A 150 5.18 17.31 -12.26
CA LYS A 150 6.61 17.64 -12.37
C LYS A 150 6.80 19.15 -12.33
N PRO A 151 7.86 19.62 -11.66
CA PRO A 151 8.19 21.04 -11.65
C PRO A 151 8.58 21.58 -13.02
#